data_9ec9629250d68b18484d68fea242dfcd
#
_entry.id   9ec9629250d68b18484d68fea242dfcd
#
_cell.length_a   1.000
_cell.length_b   1.000
_cell.length_c   1.000
_cell.angle_alpha   90.00
_cell.angle_beta   90.00
_cell.angle_gamma   90.00
#
_symmetry.space_group_name_H-M   'P 1'
#
loop_
_entity.id
_entity.type
_entity.pdbx_description
1 polymer ?
#
loop_
_entity_poly.entity_id
_entity_poly.type
_entity_poly.pdbx_seq_one_letter_code
_entity_poly.pdbx_strand_id
1 'polypeptide(L)'
;MKYVVDDKKLNAATFIAFVNQVWQGSYDVEKTQGALSKTINITAYDNELLIGCLRILTDGYYFGTITELLVLPEYQKQGVGSKLLQLAKDNTPTMLYFGAQPGIEKFYEKNGCKRSLQSYAIEKERS
;
A
#
# COMPACT_ATOMS: atom_id res chain seq x y z
N MET A 1 -8.89 12.97 -10.40
CA MET A 1 -8.25 11.94 -9.55
C MET A 1 -9.17 11.64 -8.37
N LYS A 2 -9.48 10.39 -8.17
CA LYS A 2 -10.39 9.96 -7.10
C LYS A 2 -9.65 9.07 -6.11
N TYR A 3 -9.77 9.38 -4.82
CA TYR A 3 -9.20 8.56 -3.75
C TYR A 3 -10.32 7.90 -2.96
N VAL A 4 -10.14 6.62 -2.62
CA VAL A 4 -11.12 5.85 -1.84
C VAL A 4 -10.43 5.23 -0.64
N VAL A 5 -10.94 5.50 0.55
CA VAL A 5 -10.43 4.89 1.79
C VAL A 5 -11.22 3.60 2.04
N ASP A 6 -10.50 2.53 2.34
CA ASP A 6 -11.07 1.20 2.56
C ASP A 6 -11.94 0.75 1.37
N ASP A 7 -11.33 0.71 0.20
CA ASP A 7 -12.01 0.46 -1.07
C ASP A 7 -12.50 -1.00 -1.15
N LYS A 8 -13.76 -1.21 -0.84
CA LYS A 8 -14.38 -2.54 -0.85
C LYS A 8 -14.63 -3.08 -2.25
N LYS A 9 -14.52 -2.24 -3.27
CA LYS A 9 -14.70 -2.64 -4.68
C LYS A 9 -13.42 -3.12 -5.32
N LEU A 10 -12.27 -2.92 -4.66
CA LEU A 10 -11.00 -3.40 -5.18
C LEU A 10 -11.01 -4.94 -5.21
N ASN A 11 -10.76 -5.50 -6.37
CA ASN A 11 -10.74 -6.96 -6.54
C ASN A 11 -9.37 -7.44 -7.01
N ALA A 12 -9.15 -8.75 -6.91
CA ALA A 12 -7.86 -9.35 -7.24
C ALA A 12 -7.42 -9.09 -8.67
N ALA A 13 -8.35 -9.21 -9.64
CA ALA A 13 -7.98 -9.03 -11.06
C ALA A 13 -7.45 -7.62 -11.32
N THR A 14 -8.15 -6.60 -10.82
CA THR A 14 -7.74 -5.20 -10.95
C THR A 14 -6.41 -4.95 -10.25
N PHE A 15 -6.26 -5.47 -9.03
CA PHE A 15 -5.04 -5.28 -8.25
C PHE A 15 -3.84 -5.96 -8.91
N ILE A 16 -4.00 -7.19 -9.40
CA ILE A 16 -2.91 -7.92 -10.06
C ILE A 16 -2.46 -7.19 -11.33
N ALA A 17 -3.40 -6.72 -12.15
CA ALA A 17 -3.06 -5.93 -13.33
C ALA A 17 -2.28 -4.66 -12.97
N PHE A 18 -2.65 -4.02 -11.86
CA PHE A 18 -1.98 -2.83 -11.35
C PHE A 18 -0.58 -3.16 -10.82
N VAL A 19 -0.48 -4.13 -9.91
CA VAL A 19 0.79 -4.42 -9.24
C VAL A 19 1.86 -4.93 -10.22
N ASN A 20 1.45 -5.65 -11.26
CA ASN A 20 2.39 -6.13 -12.28
C ASN A 20 3.07 -5.02 -13.07
N GLN A 21 2.49 -3.83 -13.10
CA GLN A 21 3.12 -2.67 -13.75
C GLN A 21 4.16 -1.98 -12.88
N VAL A 22 4.11 -2.23 -11.57
CA VAL A 22 5.05 -1.62 -10.62
C VAL A 22 6.05 -2.66 -10.13
N TRP A 23 5.57 -3.83 -9.82
CA TRP A 23 6.35 -4.92 -9.22
C TRP A 23 5.94 -6.23 -9.88
N GLN A 24 6.52 -6.51 -11.02
CA GLN A 24 6.16 -7.68 -11.81
C GLN A 24 6.41 -8.97 -11.03
N GLY A 25 5.44 -9.89 -11.09
CA GLY A 25 5.53 -11.16 -10.40
C GLY A 25 4.40 -12.09 -10.80
N SER A 26 4.38 -13.24 -10.13
CA SER A 26 3.34 -14.26 -10.31
C SER A 26 2.41 -14.17 -9.11
N TYR A 27 1.14 -13.82 -9.35
CA TYR A 27 0.17 -13.60 -8.28
C TYR A 27 -1.02 -14.53 -8.46
N ASP A 28 -1.35 -15.27 -7.41
CA ASP A 28 -2.52 -16.13 -7.38
C ASP A 28 -3.77 -15.31 -7.08
N VAL A 29 -4.82 -15.52 -7.88
CA VAL A 29 -6.06 -14.72 -7.76
C VAL A 29 -6.74 -14.93 -6.41
N GLU A 30 -6.87 -16.17 -5.97
CA GLU A 30 -7.56 -16.48 -4.70
C GLU A 30 -6.79 -15.95 -3.50
N LYS A 31 -5.47 -16.13 -3.48
CA LYS A 31 -4.62 -15.59 -2.41
C LYS A 31 -4.67 -14.08 -2.38
N THR A 32 -4.61 -13.45 -3.54
CA THR A 32 -4.69 -11.99 -3.64
C THR A 32 -6.03 -11.48 -3.11
N GLN A 33 -7.13 -12.11 -3.52
CA GLN A 33 -8.45 -11.71 -3.02
C GLN A 33 -8.55 -11.88 -1.51
N GLY A 34 -8.02 -12.97 -0.97
CA GLY A 34 -7.97 -13.20 0.47
C GLY A 34 -7.16 -12.14 1.19
N ALA A 35 -5.99 -11.78 0.65
CA ALA A 35 -5.14 -10.76 1.24
C ALA A 35 -5.83 -9.38 1.24
N LEU A 36 -6.46 -9.01 0.12
CA LEU A 36 -7.18 -7.73 0.01
C LEU A 36 -8.34 -7.64 1.02
N SER A 37 -8.99 -8.76 1.33
CA SER A 37 -10.08 -8.77 2.30
C SER A 37 -9.61 -8.55 3.74
N LYS A 38 -8.31 -8.72 4.01
CA LYS A 38 -7.72 -8.58 5.35
C LYS A 38 -7.08 -7.22 5.58
N THR A 39 -7.00 -6.37 4.57
CA THR A 39 -6.33 -5.08 4.68
C THR A 39 -7.32 -3.94 4.45
N ILE A 40 -6.95 -2.78 4.98
CA ILE A 40 -7.61 -1.52 4.62
C ILE A 40 -6.92 -1.03 3.36
N ASN A 41 -7.66 -0.94 2.27
CA ASN A 41 -7.10 -0.62 0.95
C ASN A 41 -7.44 0.82 0.59
N ILE A 42 -6.43 1.66 0.51
CA ILE A 42 -6.60 3.06 0.10
C ILE A 42 -6.14 3.15 -1.34
N THR A 43 -7.04 3.58 -2.21
CA THR A 43 -6.82 3.54 -3.66
C THR A 43 -6.91 4.92 -4.28
N ALA A 44 -6.23 5.06 -5.40
CA ALA A 44 -6.29 6.26 -6.24
C ALA A 44 -6.63 5.84 -7.67
N TYR A 45 -7.60 6.52 -8.25
CA TYR A 45 -8.05 6.25 -9.63
C TYR A 45 -7.95 7.50 -10.48
N ASP A 46 -7.49 7.32 -11.70
CA ASP A 46 -7.64 8.32 -12.77
C ASP A 46 -8.75 7.80 -13.66
N ASN A 47 -9.92 8.43 -13.57
CA ASN A 47 -11.16 7.88 -14.11
C ASN A 47 -11.40 6.48 -13.53
N GLU A 48 -11.40 5.43 -14.36
CA GLU A 48 -11.60 4.06 -13.87
C GLU A 48 -10.30 3.27 -13.73
N LEU A 49 -9.16 3.90 -14.03
CA LEU A 49 -7.86 3.24 -13.96
C LEU A 49 -7.29 3.34 -12.54
N LEU A 50 -6.99 2.20 -11.93
CA LEU A 50 -6.29 2.17 -10.65
C LEU A 50 -4.84 2.58 -10.88
N ILE A 51 -4.42 3.69 -10.25
CA ILE A 51 -3.09 4.26 -10.46
C ILE A 51 -2.24 4.29 -9.20
N GLY A 52 -2.84 4.06 -8.05
CA GLY A 52 -2.10 4.01 -6.79
C GLY A 52 -2.85 3.22 -5.74
N CYS A 53 -2.09 2.61 -4.84
CA CYS A 53 -2.68 1.83 -3.75
C CYS A 53 -1.73 1.79 -2.55
N LEU A 54 -2.29 2.01 -1.37
CA LEU A 54 -1.61 1.82 -0.09
C LEU A 54 -2.47 0.86 0.72
N ARG A 55 -1.86 -0.22 1.24
CA ARG A 55 -2.62 -1.19 2.03
C ARG A 55 -2.11 -1.21 3.47
N ILE A 56 -3.05 -1.22 4.40
CA ILE A 56 -2.77 -1.28 5.85
C ILE A 56 -3.23 -2.64 6.36
N LEU A 57 -2.32 -3.35 7.03
CA LEU A 57 -2.66 -4.55 7.78
C LEU A 57 -2.59 -4.22 9.27
N THR A 58 -3.69 -4.38 9.99
CA THR A 58 -3.77 -3.98 11.40
C THR A 58 -4.70 -4.92 12.16
N ASP A 59 -4.43 -5.10 13.46
CA ASP A 59 -5.34 -5.82 14.34
C ASP A 59 -6.53 -4.92 14.77
N GLY A 60 -6.46 -3.64 14.43
CA GLY A 60 -7.51 -2.69 14.78
C GLY A 60 -7.43 -2.14 16.20
N TYR A 61 -6.48 -2.61 17.01
CA TYR A 61 -6.38 -2.26 18.42
C TYR A 61 -5.01 -1.70 18.81
N TYR A 62 -3.92 -2.35 18.43
CA TYR A 62 -2.58 -1.96 18.91
C TYR A 62 -1.54 -1.82 17.81
N PHE A 63 -1.58 -2.65 16.78
CA PHE A 63 -0.49 -2.73 15.82
C PHE A 63 -1.01 -2.69 14.40
N GLY A 64 -0.21 -2.07 13.54
CA GLY A 64 -0.45 -2.10 12.11
C GLY A 64 0.82 -1.86 11.33
N THR A 65 0.76 -2.20 10.06
CA THR A 65 1.85 -1.97 9.12
C THR A 65 1.28 -1.54 7.77
N ILE A 66 2.07 -0.80 7.01
CA ILE A 66 1.78 -0.56 5.60
C ILE A 66 2.44 -1.71 4.85
N THR A 67 1.63 -2.53 4.17
CA THR A 67 2.17 -3.68 3.44
C THR A 67 2.88 -3.22 2.17
N GLU A 68 2.30 -2.26 1.47
CA GLU A 68 2.97 -1.59 0.36
C GLU A 68 2.29 -0.26 0.04
N LEU A 69 3.04 0.60 -0.61
CA LEU A 69 2.55 1.85 -1.19
C LEU A 69 3.10 1.90 -2.61
N LEU A 70 2.22 1.76 -3.57
CA LEU A 70 2.59 1.66 -4.99
C LEU A 70 1.85 2.70 -5.81
N VAL A 71 2.55 3.31 -6.76
CA VAL A 71 1.99 4.27 -7.73
C VAL A 71 2.52 3.89 -9.10
N LEU A 72 1.65 3.85 -10.10
CA LEU A 72 2.07 3.56 -11.47
C LEU A 72 3.16 4.53 -11.91
N PRO A 73 4.16 4.06 -12.66
CA PRO A 73 5.29 4.93 -13.06
C PRO A 73 4.88 6.26 -13.69
N GLU A 74 3.87 6.26 -14.55
CA GLU A 74 3.40 7.47 -15.24
C GLU A 74 2.78 8.49 -14.29
N TYR A 75 2.39 8.07 -13.09
CA TYR A 75 1.73 8.93 -12.10
C TYR A 75 2.62 9.27 -10.91
N GLN A 76 3.86 8.80 -10.91
CA GLN A 76 4.81 9.14 -9.86
C GLN A 76 5.24 10.59 -9.93
N LYS A 77 5.71 11.14 -8.80
CA LYS A 77 6.18 12.53 -8.67
C LYS A 77 5.08 13.57 -8.91
N GLN A 78 3.84 13.18 -8.72
CA GLN A 78 2.68 14.07 -8.87
C GLN A 78 1.87 14.21 -7.57
N GLY A 79 2.43 13.75 -6.46
CA GLY A 79 1.78 13.88 -5.17
C GLY A 79 0.83 12.75 -4.80
N VAL A 80 0.67 11.75 -5.66
CA VAL A 80 -0.25 10.62 -5.39
C VAL A 80 0.19 9.84 -4.16
N GLY A 81 1.47 9.47 -4.08
CA GLY A 81 2.00 8.73 -2.94
C GLY A 81 1.85 9.50 -1.64
N SER A 82 2.14 10.81 -1.66
CA SER A 82 1.98 11.67 -0.48
C SER A 82 0.53 11.76 -0.02
N LYS A 83 -0.41 11.83 -0.96
CA LYS A 83 -1.84 11.86 -0.65
C LYS A 83 -2.31 10.54 -0.05
N LEU A 84 -1.88 9.42 -0.62
CA LEU A 84 -2.20 8.10 -0.08
C LEU A 84 -1.67 7.95 1.35
N LEU A 85 -0.45 8.39 1.59
CA LEU A 85 0.17 8.33 2.91
C LEU A 85 -0.58 9.22 3.90
N GLN A 86 -1.01 10.41 3.48
CA GLN A 86 -1.80 11.30 4.33
C GLN A 86 -3.14 10.66 4.70
N LEU A 87 -3.81 10.02 3.74
CA LEU A 87 -5.05 9.32 4.00
C LEU A 87 -4.85 8.14 4.96
N ALA A 88 -3.70 7.45 4.87
CA ALA A 88 -3.36 6.41 5.82
C ALA A 88 -3.21 6.97 7.23
N LYS A 89 -2.51 8.09 7.39
CA LYS A 89 -2.36 8.75 8.70
C LYS A 89 -3.72 9.13 9.29
N ASP A 90 -4.59 9.68 8.47
CA ASP A 90 -5.89 10.19 8.93
C ASP A 90 -6.88 9.08 9.25
N ASN A 91 -6.70 7.89 8.70
CA ASN A 91 -7.71 6.82 8.77
C ASN A 91 -7.24 5.53 9.43
N THR A 92 -5.97 5.41 9.80
CA THR A 92 -5.51 4.20 10.50
C THR A 92 -6.04 4.15 11.93
N PRO A 93 -6.54 2.98 12.38
CA PRO A 93 -6.97 2.85 13.77
C PRO A 93 -5.81 2.70 14.75
N THR A 94 -4.60 2.40 14.26
CA THR A 94 -3.43 2.13 15.10
C THR A 94 -2.20 2.84 14.59
N MET A 95 -1.14 2.85 15.40
CA MET A 95 0.19 3.20 14.89
C MET A 95 0.57 2.24 13.76
N LEU A 96 1.39 2.73 12.85
CA LEU A 96 1.86 1.93 11.71
C LEU A 96 3.39 1.88 11.73
N TYR A 97 3.92 0.66 11.74
CA TYR A 97 5.34 0.40 11.52
C TYR A 97 5.50 -0.21 10.14
N PHE A 98 6.51 0.22 9.40
CA PHE A 98 6.72 -0.32 8.05
C PHE A 98 8.17 -0.09 7.63
N GLY A 99 8.60 -0.84 6.62
CA GLY A 99 9.92 -0.69 6.03
C GLY A 99 9.88 0.14 4.77
N ALA A 100 10.97 0.83 4.49
CA ALA A 100 11.16 1.55 3.24
C ALA A 100 12.20 0.82 2.41
N GLN A 101 11.97 0.74 1.10
CA GLN A 101 12.99 0.24 0.18
C GLN A 101 14.19 1.19 0.19
N PRO A 102 15.42 0.68 0.04
CA PRO A 102 16.60 1.54 -0.02
C PRO A 102 16.44 2.62 -1.11
N GLY A 103 16.79 3.84 -0.75
CA GLY A 103 16.73 4.97 -1.67
C GLY A 103 15.46 5.78 -1.64
N ILE A 104 14.39 5.30 -0.94
CA ILE A 104 13.14 6.05 -0.84
C ILE A 104 12.82 6.51 0.58
N GLU A 105 13.78 6.40 1.49
CA GLU A 105 13.61 6.83 2.88
C GLU A 105 13.21 8.30 2.98
N LYS A 106 13.79 9.14 2.13
CA LYS A 106 13.51 10.58 2.14
C LYS A 106 12.05 10.91 1.84
N PHE A 107 11.40 10.10 1.01
CA PHE A 107 9.97 10.27 0.74
C PHE A 107 9.16 10.19 2.03
N TYR A 108 9.44 9.17 2.85
CA TYR A 108 8.72 8.99 4.11
C TYR A 108 9.08 10.07 5.13
N GLU A 109 10.34 10.42 5.24
CA GLU A 109 10.80 11.48 6.16
C GLU A 109 10.18 12.83 5.81
N LYS A 110 10.15 13.16 4.51
CA LYS A 110 9.52 14.38 4.01
C LYS A 110 8.03 14.43 4.32
N ASN A 111 7.37 13.28 4.39
CA ASN A 111 5.95 13.18 4.69
C ASN A 111 5.67 12.96 6.18
N GLY A 112 6.62 13.22 7.04
CA GLY A 112 6.43 13.24 8.49
C GLY A 112 6.57 11.88 9.17
N CYS A 113 7.10 10.89 8.49
CA CYS A 113 7.41 9.60 9.10
C CYS A 113 8.79 9.66 9.72
N LYS A 114 8.96 8.97 10.84
CA LYS A 114 10.22 8.95 11.58
C LYS A 114 10.81 7.55 11.55
N ARG A 115 12.13 7.46 11.58
CA ARG A 115 12.80 6.20 11.77
C ARG A 115 12.37 5.60 13.11
N SER A 116 12.16 4.32 13.12
CA SER A 116 11.71 3.59 14.28
C SER A 116 12.59 2.36 14.49
N LEU A 117 11.99 1.21 14.77
CA LEU A 117 12.73 -0.02 15.02
C LEU A 117 13.42 -0.52 13.76
N GLN A 118 14.60 -1.11 13.91
CA GLN A 118 15.23 -1.82 12.80
C GLN A 118 14.38 -3.04 12.46
N SER A 119 14.21 -3.26 11.17
CA SER A 119 13.39 -4.33 10.65
C SER A 119 14.16 -5.63 10.58
N TYR A 120 13.50 -6.72 10.97
CA TYR A 120 14.01 -8.09 10.78
C TYR A 120 12.94 -8.87 10.03
N ALA A 121 13.35 -9.90 9.33
CA ALA A 121 12.44 -10.73 8.55
C ALA A 121 12.63 -12.21 8.90
N ILE A 122 11.52 -12.93 8.91
CA ILE A 122 11.54 -14.39 8.84
C ILE A 122 11.05 -14.73 7.46
N GLU A 123 11.94 -15.27 6.64
CA GLU A 123 11.62 -15.56 5.25
C GLU A 123 10.99 -16.94 5.10
N LYS A 124 10.05 -17.05 4.19
CA LYS A 124 9.39 -18.30 3.83
C LYS A 124 9.30 -18.40 2.32
N GLU A 125 9.33 -19.63 1.83
CA GLU A 125 9.07 -19.85 0.42
C GLU A 125 7.65 -19.42 0.06
N ARG A 126 7.51 -18.73 -1.06
CA ARG A 126 6.20 -18.38 -1.59
C ARG A 126 5.69 -19.53 -2.45
N SER A 127 4.49 -19.93 -2.18
CA SER A 127 3.85 -20.99 -2.97
C SER A 127 2.74 -20.44 -3.83
#